data_d957c84a9376e1e7b5e20d13e0f3a669
#
_entry.id   d957c84a9376e1e7b5e20d13e0f3a669
#
_cell.length_a   1.000
_cell.length_b   1.000
_cell.length_c   1.000
_cell.angle_alpha   90.00
_cell.angle_beta   90.00
_cell.angle_gamma   90.00
#
_symmetry.space_group_name_H-M   'P 1'
#
loop_
_entity.id
_entity.type
_entity.pdbx_description
1 polymer ?
#
loop_
_entity_poly.entity_id
_entity_poly.type
_entity_poly.pdbx_seq_one_letter_code
_entity_poly.pdbx_strand_id
1 'polypeptide(L)'
;GWIWDFDMRPSGFLDVTVIDETGPGHAKWQLVGFDPSPPLTNVAATLIGGQEAGVFSDYKADGLPFGIAQVAFIDREGASERITVEPGDYQLVISRGPRYSVYKQDITITAGQVTTVQAEIVRLIDDNGFVHSDFHVHAIQSPDSSVTFNQRITAMLAEGMDFFVGSDHGVRSDYAPTLRAMGVEDLIGVAVSSETTTFDYGHFNAWQLTIDPNSISGGSVDWAGPAPPGRDFPAYGYYNLSPAEIIAGLHDDPKDNVVVQINHIGSYFGAGGLAIDTGMTPPRSTANLVAKRLDPSIVNAFDDGFDALEVWIGANGRGAIDSEFVGQNMGDWFNLMNQGIVKIGVANSDTHNFRFTHTSARTLIANATTNPPDVAAGAEALAANLFAGKVLGTNAPQLLLQADGEFSGTSQRAGLRLEDSVTMSADSGSDVVLTASVITPEWAPVDTIKFYINNQPELLTASDEAARYGVCANAQISAGDEGWEEIEVVINASVQGGSRIEITATLTLEGIDDDTWVVVTASGTDGVSFPLFPVYPASLNRDSNSTLEDLTDGNLGESGVPAFAFINPLFIDVDGDGWTAPGVANASCSEELL
;
A
#
# COMPACT_ATOMS: atom_id res chain seq x y z
N GLY A 1 48.87 16.69 21.76
CA GLY A 1 47.70 16.67 20.94
C GLY A 1 47.99 15.89 19.69
N TRP A 2 47.13 14.95 19.35
CA TRP A 2 47.19 14.24 18.07
C TRP A 2 46.51 15.13 17.03
N ILE A 3 47.21 15.48 15.95
CA ILE A 3 46.62 16.12 14.77
C ILE A 3 46.24 14.99 13.82
N TRP A 4 44.97 14.84 13.53
CA TRP A 4 44.48 13.96 12.50
C TRP A 4 44.34 14.80 11.23
N ASP A 5 45.09 14.47 10.20
CA ASP A 5 44.90 15.01 8.86
C ASP A 5 43.85 14.16 8.17
N PHE A 6 42.67 14.74 7.96
CA PHE A 6 41.63 14.12 7.15
C PHE A 6 41.80 14.58 5.71
N ASP A 7 42.26 13.69 4.85
CA ASP A 7 42.24 13.93 3.41
C ASP A 7 40.82 13.75 2.90
N MET A 8 40.04 14.83 2.84
CA MET A 8 38.72 14.83 2.27
C MET A 8 38.84 14.80 0.74
N ARG A 9 38.48 13.67 0.15
CA ARG A 9 38.37 13.57 -1.32
C ARG A 9 37.36 14.56 -1.83
N PRO A 10 37.64 15.32 -2.92
CA PRO A 10 36.65 16.21 -3.49
C PRO A 10 35.49 15.40 -4.06
N SER A 11 34.26 15.80 -3.73
CA SER A 11 33.05 15.23 -4.28
C SER A 11 32.90 15.54 -5.75
N GLY A 12 32.13 14.75 -6.47
CA GLY A 12 31.56 15.09 -7.76
C GLY A 12 30.12 15.60 -7.61
N PHE A 13 29.49 15.89 -8.72
CA PHE A 13 28.13 16.44 -8.76
C PHE A 13 27.29 15.70 -9.81
N LEU A 14 25.98 15.59 -9.54
CA LEU A 14 25.01 14.99 -10.46
C LEU A 14 23.87 15.99 -10.72
N ASP A 15 23.60 16.23 -12.01
CA ASP A 15 22.43 16.95 -12.50
C ASP A 15 21.58 15.96 -13.30
N VAL A 16 20.31 15.83 -12.96
CA VAL A 16 19.36 14.93 -13.64
C VAL A 16 18.19 15.73 -14.18
N THR A 17 17.83 15.47 -15.43
CA THR A 17 16.59 15.98 -16.04
C THR A 17 15.77 14.85 -16.61
N VAL A 18 14.45 14.95 -16.52
CA VAL A 18 13.51 13.93 -16.99
C VAL A 18 12.42 14.58 -17.86
N ILE A 19 12.10 13.90 -18.93
CA ILE A 19 10.95 14.22 -19.77
C ILE A 19 10.12 12.95 -20.02
N ASP A 20 8.83 13.15 -20.24
CA ASP A 20 7.92 12.17 -20.82
C ASP A 20 7.34 12.71 -22.14
N GLU A 21 6.38 12.03 -22.72
CA GLU A 21 5.71 12.42 -23.97
C GLU A 21 4.95 13.75 -23.88
N THR A 22 4.69 14.23 -22.67
CA THR A 22 4.01 15.52 -22.42
C THR A 22 4.99 16.67 -22.13
N GLY A 23 6.25 16.34 -21.88
CA GLY A 23 7.33 17.26 -21.55
C GLY A 23 8.00 17.00 -20.21
N PRO A 24 8.57 18.03 -19.57
CA PRO A 24 9.16 17.91 -18.23
C PRO A 24 8.13 17.53 -17.17
N GLY A 25 8.52 16.74 -16.17
CA GLY A 25 7.61 16.38 -15.10
C GLY A 25 8.28 15.74 -13.89
N HIS A 26 7.49 15.61 -12.83
CA HIS A 26 7.94 15.01 -11.59
C HIS A 26 8.45 13.57 -11.79
N ALA A 27 9.49 13.21 -11.06
CA ALA A 27 10.02 11.86 -11.01
C ALA A 27 10.87 11.68 -9.75
N LYS A 28 11.18 10.44 -9.43
CA LYS A 28 12.17 10.07 -8.43
C LYS A 28 13.39 9.48 -9.14
N TRP A 29 14.59 9.80 -8.66
CA TRP A 29 15.76 9.06 -9.04
C TRP A 29 16.50 8.49 -7.84
N GLN A 30 17.11 7.35 -8.04
CA GLN A 30 17.92 6.64 -7.07
C GLN A 30 19.29 6.38 -7.67
N LEU A 31 20.33 6.57 -6.87
CA LEU A 31 21.68 6.24 -7.24
C LEU A 31 22.08 4.99 -6.47
N VAL A 32 22.12 3.86 -7.17
CA VAL A 32 22.43 2.54 -6.61
C VAL A 32 23.91 2.27 -6.74
N GLY A 33 24.54 1.86 -5.68
CA GLY A 33 25.96 1.53 -5.66
C GLY A 33 26.58 1.72 -4.28
N PHE A 34 27.75 1.14 -4.12
CA PHE A 34 28.53 1.31 -2.91
C PHE A 34 29.26 2.64 -2.97
N ASP A 35 29.30 3.34 -1.85
CA ASP A 35 30.27 4.40 -1.69
C ASP A 35 31.66 3.79 -1.92
N PRO A 36 32.54 4.43 -2.69
CA PRO A 36 33.88 3.91 -2.94
C PRO A 36 34.76 3.87 -1.68
N SER A 37 34.34 4.52 -0.61
CA SER A 37 34.96 4.39 0.70
C SER A 37 34.63 3.01 1.27
N PRO A 38 35.62 2.19 1.62
CA PRO A 38 35.34 0.93 2.30
C PRO A 38 34.51 1.22 3.54
N PRO A 39 33.47 0.41 3.83
CA PRO A 39 32.67 0.60 5.02
C PRO A 39 33.59 0.66 6.23
N LEU A 40 33.45 1.71 7.03
CA LEU A 40 34.21 1.89 8.29
C LEU A 40 33.87 0.80 9.33
N THR A 41 33.05 -0.19 8.96
CA THR A 41 32.60 -1.29 9.79
C THR A 41 33.72 -1.97 10.55
N ASN A 42 34.85 -2.26 9.91
CA ASN A 42 35.95 -2.96 10.56
C ASN A 42 36.76 -2.07 11.52
N VAL A 43 36.86 -0.77 11.26
CA VAL A 43 37.61 0.16 12.12
C VAL A 43 36.77 0.61 13.30
N ALA A 44 35.49 0.86 13.09
CA ALA A 44 34.60 1.30 14.15
C ALA A 44 34.20 0.15 15.10
N ALA A 45 34.01 -1.07 14.60
CA ALA A 45 33.77 -2.25 15.43
C ALA A 45 34.98 -2.53 16.36
N THR A 46 36.19 -2.27 15.90
CA THR A 46 37.39 -2.43 16.72
C THR A 46 37.55 -1.29 17.74
N LEU A 47 37.14 -0.07 17.41
CA LEU A 47 37.29 1.11 18.29
C LEU A 47 36.20 1.25 19.35
N ILE A 48 35.00 0.71 19.12
CA ILE A 48 33.83 0.92 19.98
C ILE A 48 33.34 -0.38 20.65
N GLY A 49 34.17 -1.40 20.72
CA GLY A 49 33.90 -2.57 21.56
C GLY A 49 32.97 -3.62 20.92
N GLY A 50 33.08 -3.86 19.64
CA GLY A 50 32.50 -5.04 18.99
C GLY A 50 31.00 -4.97 18.70
N GLN A 51 30.40 -3.84 18.85
CA GLN A 51 29.10 -3.59 18.22
C GLN A 51 29.37 -3.24 16.77
N GLU A 52 28.76 -3.96 15.85
CA GLU A 52 28.71 -3.50 14.47
C GLU A 52 28.34 -2.03 14.49
N ALA A 53 29.21 -1.20 13.93
CA ALA A 53 28.98 0.22 13.97
C ALA A 53 27.92 0.62 12.95
N GLY A 54 26.74 0.09 13.16
CA GLY A 54 25.52 0.49 12.46
C GLY A 54 25.34 2.00 12.42
N VAL A 55 25.91 2.70 13.39
CA VAL A 55 25.96 4.16 13.45
C VAL A 55 26.71 4.79 12.26
N PHE A 56 27.61 4.09 11.60
CA PHE A 56 28.43 4.66 10.52
C PHE A 56 28.28 3.97 9.17
N SER A 57 27.74 2.76 9.11
CA SER A 57 27.59 2.02 7.87
C SER A 57 26.16 1.85 7.41
N ASP A 58 25.21 1.77 8.34
CA ASP A 58 23.81 1.48 8.04
C ASP A 58 22.95 2.73 7.97
N TYR A 59 23.38 3.76 8.66
CA TYR A 59 22.74 5.05 8.64
C TYR A 59 23.71 6.05 8.00
N LYS A 60 23.60 6.21 6.71
CA LYS A 60 23.91 7.52 6.16
C LYS A 60 23.03 8.52 6.90
N ALA A 61 23.52 9.74 7.10
CA ALA A 61 22.86 10.78 7.89
C ALA A 61 21.39 11.05 7.50
N ASP A 62 20.92 10.45 6.43
CA ASP A 62 19.62 10.60 5.78
C ASP A 62 18.75 9.33 5.85
N GLY A 63 19.18 8.27 6.52
CA GLY A 63 18.40 7.03 6.65
C GLY A 63 18.28 6.21 5.37
N LEU A 64 19.18 6.38 4.39
CA LEU A 64 19.15 5.59 3.16
C LEU A 64 19.60 4.15 3.40
N PRO A 65 19.00 3.13 2.75
CA PRO A 65 19.43 1.75 2.87
C PRO A 65 20.87 1.57 2.36
N PHE A 66 21.47 0.52 2.82
CA PHE A 66 22.73 0.05 2.27
C PHE A 66 22.59 -0.20 0.75
N GLY A 67 23.56 0.27 -0.02
CA GLY A 67 23.51 0.16 -1.49
C GLY A 67 22.80 1.29 -2.21
N ILE A 68 22.09 2.16 -1.51
CA ILE A 68 21.52 3.37 -2.08
C ILE A 68 22.38 4.57 -1.67
N ALA A 69 23.12 5.13 -2.63
CA ALA A 69 24.01 6.27 -2.37
C ALA A 69 23.24 7.58 -2.22
N GLN A 70 22.17 7.76 -3.02
CA GLN A 70 21.32 8.94 -3.00
C GLN A 70 19.92 8.62 -3.50
N VAL A 71 18.93 9.38 -3.01
CA VAL A 71 17.59 9.50 -3.58
C VAL A 71 17.27 10.98 -3.66
N ALA A 72 16.72 11.42 -4.78
CA ALA A 72 16.19 12.76 -4.92
C ALA A 72 14.95 12.78 -5.81
N PHE A 73 14.25 13.90 -5.76
CA PHE A 73 13.01 14.11 -6.48
C PHE A 73 13.22 15.19 -7.55
N ILE A 74 12.54 15.01 -8.65
CA ILE A 74 12.50 15.92 -9.79
C ILE A 74 11.21 16.69 -9.70
N ASP A 75 11.31 17.98 -9.88
CA ASP A 75 10.20 18.92 -9.79
C ASP A 75 9.35 18.96 -11.09
N ARG A 76 8.39 19.88 -11.13
CA ARG A 76 7.51 20.10 -12.27
C ARG A 76 8.28 20.53 -13.53
N GLU A 77 9.41 21.21 -13.38
CA GLU A 77 10.29 21.65 -14.46
C GLU A 77 11.13 20.51 -15.03
N GLY A 78 11.00 19.30 -14.50
CA GLY A 78 11.70 18.10 -14.93
C GLY A 78 13.19 18.11 -14.56
N ALA A 79 13.58 18.85 -13.53
CA ALA A 79 14.96 18.96 -13.10
C ALA A 79 15.11 18.65 -11.60
N SER A 80 16.20 18.01 -11.23
CA SER A 80 16.60 17.92 -9.83
C SER A 80 17.51 19.08 -9.45
N GLU A 81 17.54 19.41 -8.16
CA GLU A 81 18.67 20.19 -7.63
C GLU A 81 19.98 19.44 -7.90
N ARG A 82 21.07 20.20 -8.08
CA ARG A 82 22.41 19.61 -8.18
C ARG A 82 22.78 18.92 -6.88
N ILE A 83 23.02 17.63 -6.95
CA ILE A 83 23.37 16.80 -5.78
C ILE A 83 24.86 16.54 -5.76
N THR A 84 25.45 16.67 -4.57
CA THR A 84 26.83 16.27 -4.28
C THR A 84 26.87 14.77 -4.05
N VAL A 85 27.75 14.07 -4.79
CA VAL A 85 27.90 12.62 -4.74
C VAL A 85 29.37 12.25 -4.59
N GLU A 86 29.69 11.19 -3.86
CA GLU A 86 31.04 10.64 -3.82
C GLU A 86 31.47 10.15 -5.20
N PRO A 87 32.74 10.36 -5.61
CA PRO A 87 33.25 9.81 -6.87
C PRO A 87 33.23 8.29 -6.88
N GLY A 88 32.69 7.70 -7.93
CA GLY A 88 32.57 6.24 -8.09
C GLY A 88 31.65 5.86 -9.23
N ASP A 89 31.44 4.56 -9.38
CA ASP A 89 30.55 3.97 -10.38
C ASP A 89 29.22 3.63 -9.73
N TYR A 90 28.13 3.98 -10.41
CA TYR A 90 26.77 3.85 -9.89
C TYR A 90 25.81 3.45 -11.01
N GLN A 91 24.70 2.84 -10.66
CA GLN A 91 23.54 2.77 -11.53
C GLN A 91 22.52 3.84 -11.14
N LEU A 92 22.20 4.72 -12.05
CA LEU A 92 21.10 5.68 -11.89
C LEU A 92 19.81 5.02 -12.35
N VAL A 93 18.80 5.01 -11.46
CA VAL A 93 17.46 4.51 -11.72
C VAL A 93 16.47 5.66 -11.57
N ILE A 94 15.65 5.90 -12.59
CA ILE A 94 14.64 6.97 -12.59
C ILE A 94 13.26 6.36 -12.81
N SER A 95 12.29 6.82 -12.04
CA SER A 95 10.93 6.29 -12.02
C SER A 95 9.88 7.36 -11.70
N ARG A 96 8.64 7.10 -12.11
CA ARG A 96 7.46 7.93 -11.80
C ARG A 96 6.26 7.06 -11.44
N GLY A 97 6.48 6.06 -10.58
CA GLY A 97 5.44 5.11 -10.20
C GLY A 97 5.07 4.09 -11.30
N PRO A 98 4.08 3.23 -11.04
CA PRO A 98 3.83 2.03 -11.86
C PRO A 98 3.24 2.29 -13.24
N ARG A 99 2.81 3.51 -13.53
CA ARG A 99 2.26 3.86 -14.85
C ARG A 99 3.32 4.13 -15.91
N TYR A 100 4.60 4.25 -15.53
CA TYR A 100 5.67 4.69 -16.42
C TYR A 100 6.76 3.63 -16.55
N SER A 101 7.52 3.75 -17.64
CA SER A 101 8.77 3.02 -17.82
C SER A 101 9.81 3.43 -16.77
N VAL A 102 10.79 2.56 -16.56
CA VAL A 102 11.93 2.83 -15.68
C VAL A 102 13.16 3.07 -16.52
N TYR A 103 13.81 4.20 -16.29
CA TYR A 103 15.09 4.49 -16.92
C TYR A 103 16.23 4.00 -16.02
N LYS A 104 17.18 3.27 -16.59
CA LYS A 104 18.40 2.80 -15.92
C LYS A 104 19.62 3.16 -16.74
N GLN A 105 20.65 3.69 -16.10
CA GLN A 105 21.93 3.99 -16.74
C GLN A 105 23.07 3.84 -15.75
N ASP A 106 24.13 3.13 -16.16
CA ASP A 106 25.38 3.12 -15.44
C ASP A 106 26.10 4.46 -15.66
N ILE A 107 26.55 5.08 -14.59
CA ILE A 107 27.22 6.38 -14.60
C ILE A 107 28.47 6.36 -13.73
N THR A 108 29.46 7.16 -14.10
CA THR A 108 30.65 7.41 -13.28
C THR A 108 30.62 8.85 -12.78
N ILE A 109 30.72 9.03 -11.47
CA ILE A 109 30.88 10.33 -10.83
C ILE A 109 32.38 10.61 -10.65
N THR A 110 32.84 11.70 -11.24
CA THR A 110 34.25 12.11 -11.18
C THR A 110 34.42 13.28 -10.23
N ALA A 111 35.47 13.22 -9.40
CA ALA A 111 35.81 14.26 -8.43
C ALA A 111 35.92 15.66 -9.09
N GLY A 112 35.23 16.64 -8.52
CA GLY A 112 35.24 18.04 -8.99
C GLY A 112 34.51 18.29 -10.31
N GLN A 113 33.85 17.28 -10.89
CA GLN A 113 33.11 17.39 -12.15
C GLN A 113 31.60 17.24 -11.94
N VAL A 114 30.85 17.75 -12.90
CA VAL A 114 29.38 17.57 -12.98
C VAL A 114 29.09 16.46 -14.00
N THR A 115 28.44 15.41 -13.57
CA THR A 115 27.82 14.41 -14.45
C THR A 115 26.41 14.87 -14.73
N THR A 116 25.99 14.94 -16.00
CA THR A 116 24.65 15.37 -16.42
C THR A 116 23.97 14.21 -17.10
N VAL A 117 22.75 13.88 -16.68
CA VAL A 117 21.90 12.87 -17.29
C VAL A 117 20.59 13.48 -17.73
N GLN A 118 20.18 13.18 -18.97
CA GLN A 118 18.86 13.50 -19.50
C GLN A 118 18.15 12.18 -19.78
N ALA A 119 17.07 11.95 -19.09
CA ALA A 119 16.29 10.73 -19.19
C ALA A 119 14.95 10.97 -19.88
N GLU A 120 14.50 10.00 -20.62
CA GLU A 120 13.16 9.92 -21.19
C GLU A 120 12.45 8.71 -20.58
N ILE A 121 11.26 8.92 -20.05
CA ILE A 121 10.33 7.89 -19.59
C ILE A 121 9.05 7.99 -20.41
N VAL A 122 8.30 6.90 -20.52
CA VAL A 122 7.03 6.87 -21.26
C VAL A 122 5.93 6.30 -20.40
N ARG A 123 4.72 6.83 -20.56
CA ARG A 123 3.54 6.29 -19.88
C ARG A 123 3.12 4.98 -20.55
N LEU A 124 3.08 3.90 -19.78
CA LEU A 124 2.78 2.54 -20.24
C LEU A 124 1.34 2.15 -19.98
N ILE A 125 0.78 2.64 -18.89
CA ILE A 125 -0.56 2.25 -18.42
C ILE A 125 -1.46 3.48 -18.36
N ASP A 126 -2.59 3.41 -19.04
CA ASP A 126 -3.68 4.34 -18.89
C ASP A 126 -4.49 3.96 -17.64
N ASP A 127 -5.01 4.96 -16.93
CA ASP A 127 -5.64 4.72 -15.62
C ASP A 127 -6.99 3.99 -15.71
N ASN A 128 -7.56 3.84 -16.89
CA ASN A 128 -8.87 3.19 -17.10
C ASN A 128 -9.97 3.71 -16.14
N GLY A 129 -9.89 4.99 -15.76
CA GLY A 129 -10.79 5.63 -14.81
C GLY A 129 -10.45 5.41 -13.34
N PHE A 130 -9.27 4.87 -13.00
CA PHE A 130 -8.81 4.70 -11.63
C PHE A 130 -7.89 5.84 -11.19
N VAL A 131 -8.01 6.23 -9.93
CA VAL A 131 -7.17 7.20 -9.22
C VAL A 131 -6.21 6.46 -8.30
N HIS A 132 -4.91 6.67 -8.46
CA HIS A 132 -3.88 6.12 -7.59
C HIS A 132 -3.86 6.91 -6.28
N SER A 133 -4.20 6.25 -5.18
CA SER A 133 -4.43 6.88 -3.89
C SER A 133 -3.62 6.24 -2.77
N ASP A 134 -3.34 7.04 -1.72
CA ASP A 134 -2.75 6.56 -0.46
C ASP A 134 -3.49 7.21 0.72
N PHE A 135 -4.08 6.40 1.58
CA PHE A 135 -4.89 6.86 2.71
C PHE A 135 -4.17 6.75 4.06
N HIS A 136 -2.83 6.52 4.04
CA HIS A 136 -2.05 6.42 5.26
C HIS A 136 -0.65 7.04 5.06
N VAL A 137 -0.56 8.34 5.35
CA VAL A 137 0.63 9.16 5.03
C VAL A 137 0.91 10.13 6.17
N HIS A 138 2.16 10.17 6.64
CA HIS A 138 2.61 11.03 7.73
C HIS A 138 3.58 12.12 7.28
N ALA A 139 3.50 13.27 7.95
CA ALA A 139 4.41 14.39 7.77
C ALA A 139 4.70 15.11 9.10
N ILE A 140 5.18 16.35 9.03
CA ILE A 140 5.72 17.11 10.17
C ILE A 140 4.73 17.33 11.33
N GLN A 141 3.44 17.11 11.15
CA GLN A 141 2.46 17.16 12.22
C GLN A 141 2.41 15.88 13.04
N SER A 142 2.92 14.77 12.50
CA SER A 142 3.18 13.53 13.24
C SER A 142 4.44 13.63 14.07
N PRO A 143 4.46 13.12 15.31
CA PRO A 143 5.63 13.19 16.19
C PRO A 143 6.82 12.35 15.70
N ASP A 144 6.60 11.41 14.80
CA ASP A 144 7.55 10.44 14.27
C ASP A 144 7.94 10.69 12.81
N SER A 145 7.49 11.80 12.21
CA SER A 145 7.91 12.23 10.88
C SER A 145 8.48 13.64 10.89
N SER A 146 9.63 13.82 10.22
CA SER A 146 10.26 15.12 10.01
C SER A 146 10.00 15.71 8.61
N VAL A 147 9.17 15.05 7.80
CA VAL A 147 8.90 15.41 6.42
C VAL A 147 7.96 16.61 6.36
N THR A 148 8.38 17.70 5.73
CA THR A 148 7.50 18.85 5.54
C THR A 148 6.38 18.55 4.53
N PHE A 149 5.29 19.30 4.56
CA PHE A 149 4.20 19.13 3.59
C PHE A 149 4.67 19.29 2.14
N ASN A 150 5.55 20.26 1.87
CA ASN A 150 6.14 20.43 0.53
C ASN A 150 6.90 19.16 0.09
N GLN A 151 7.74 18.62 0.95
CA GLN A 151 8.50 17.39 0.66
C GLN A 151 7.55 16.20 0.42
N ARG A 152 6.51 16.06 1.24
CA ARG A 152 5.55 14.98 1.09
C ARG A 152 4.80 15.08 -0.25
N ILE A 153 4.30 16.26 -0.60
CA ILE A 153 3.64 16.51 -1.88
C ILE A 153 4.58 16.20 -3.06
N THR A 154 5.83 16.67 -2.98
CA THR A 154 6.83 16.40 -4.03
C THR A 154 7.06 14.88 -4.19
N ALA A 155 7.19 14.15 -3.08
CA ALA A 155 7.39 12.71 -3.12
C ALA A 155 6.17 11.98 -3.71
N MET A 156 4.95 12.35 -3.33
CA MET A 156 3.72 11.75 -3.86
C MET A 156 3.57 11.98 -5.38
N LEU A 157 3.85 13.20 -5.85
CA LEU A 157 3.86 13.51 -7.28
C LEU A 157 4.90 12.70 -8.04
N ALA A 158 6.11 12.56 -7.48
CA ALA A 158 7.19 11.79 -8.09
C ALA A 158 6.93 10.28 -8.12
N GLU A 159 6.10 9.78 -7.21
CA GLU A 159 5.63 8.38 -7.19
C GLU A 159 4.36 8.15 -8.03
N GLY A 160 3.89 9.18 -8.73
CA GLY A 160 2.72 9.09 -9.61
C GLY A 160 1.41 8.88 -8.85
N MET A 161 1.28 9.43 -7.64
CA MET A 161 0.00 9.49 -6.93
C MET A 161 -0.88 10.59 -7.51
N ASP A 162 -2.17 10.32 -7.58
CA ASP A 162 -3.19 11.28 -8.00
C ASP A 162 -3.95 11.85 -6.81
N PHE A 163 -3.99 11.12 -5.69
CA PHE A 163 -4.68 11.54 -4.48
C PHE A 163 -3.99 10.96 -3.24
N PHE A 164 -3.96 11.72 -2.14
CA PHE A 164 -3.55 11.18 -0.85
C PHE A 164 -4.19 11.93 0.30
N VAL A 165 -4.15 11.34 1.50
CA VAL A 165 -4.58 11.99 2.72
C VAL A 165 -3.44 12.02 3.74
N GLY A 166 -3.25 13.13 4.41
CA GLY A 166 -2.30 13.23 5.51
C GLY A 166 -2.94 12.76 6.81
N SER A 167 -2.59 11.57 7.25
CA SER A 167 -3.13 10.92 8.44
C SER A 167 -2.23 11.12 9.66
N ASP A 168 -1.77 12.35 9.90
CA ASP A 168 -0.87 12.63 11.03
C ASP A 168 -1.50 12.24 12.37
N HIS A 169 -0.69 11.71 13.30
CA HIS A 169 -1.12 11.19 14.59
C HIS A 169 -1.81 12.22 15.46
N GLY A 170 -3.11 12.02 15.73
CA GLY A 170 -3.90 12.85 16.65
C GLY A 170 -4.14 14.29 16.20
N VAL A 171 -3.89 14.61 14.93
CA VAL A 171 -4.09 15.94 14.33
C VAL A 171 -4.80 15.80 13.00
N ARG A 172 -5.80 16.66 12.74
CA ARG A 172 -6.40 16.79 11.39
C ARG A 172 -5.49 17.61 10.50
N SER A 173 -4.90 16.97 9.50
CA SER A 173 -3.95 17.60 8.57
C SER A 173 -4.65 18.04 7.28
N ASP A 174 -4.36 19.29 6.86
CA ASP A 174 -4.85 19.87 5.60
C ASP A 174 -3.67 20.26 4.70
N TYR A 175 -3.47 19.53 3.62
CA TYR A 175 -2.42 19.79 2.64
C TYR A 175 -2.84 20.77 1.53
N ALA A 176 -4.13 21.09 1.40
CA ALA A 176 -4.63 21.93 0.30
C ALA A 176 -4.01 23.35 0.26
N PRO A 177 -3.75 24.04 1.40
CA PRO A 177 -3.03 25.31 1.36
C PRO A 177 -1.61 25.20 0.79
N THR A 178 -0.92 24.10 1.08
CA THR A 178 0.45 23.84 0.59
C THR A 178 0.44 23.51 -0.90
N LEU A 179 -0.51 22.69 -1.38
CA LEU A 179 -0.69 22.42 -2.82
C LEU A 179 -0.83 23.72 -3.61
N ARG A 180 -1.72 24.62 -3.14
CA ARG A 180 -1.91 25.95 -3.79
C ARG A 180 -0.64 26.81 -3.77
N ALA A 181 0.09 26.80 -2.65
CA ALA A 181 1.34 27.55 -2.53
C ALA A 181 2.44 27.01 -3.47
N MET A 182 2.44 25.70 -3.74
CA MET A 182 3.35 25.04 -4.69
C MET A 182 2.86 25.17 -6.15
N GLY A 183 1.59 25.54 -6.39
CA GLY A 183 0.99 25.60 -7.73
C GLY A 183 0.84 24.22 -8.39
N VAL A 184 0.50 23.20 -7.61
CA VAL A 184 0.36 21.80 -8.05
C VAL A 184 -1.03 21.21 -7.76
N GLU A 185 -1.99 22.04 -7.43
CA GLU A 185 -3.38 21.64 -7.18
C GLU A 185 -4.09 21.04 -8.40
N ASP A 186 -3.52 21.24 -9.59
CA ASP A 186 -3.95 20.64 -10.84
C ASP A 186 -3.38 19.24 -11.09
N LEU A 187 -2.44 18.78 -10.26
CA LEU A 187 -1.70 17.54 -10.47
C LEU A 187 -2.06 16.45 -9.44
N ILE A 188 -2.46 16.83 -8.24
CA ILE A 188 -2.73 15.87 -7.16
C ILE A 188 -3.83 16.38 -6.23
N GLY A 189 -4.74 15.48 -5.83
CA GLY A 189 -5.81 15.76 -4.89
C GLY A 189 -5.44 15.39 -3.46
N VAL A 190 -6.11 16.05 -2.49
CA VAL A 190 -5.97 15.73 -1.06
C VAL A 190 -7.31 15.91 -0.35
N ALA A 191 -7.44 15.24 0.81
CA ALA A 191 -8.51 15.51 1.75
C ALA A 191 -7.94 15.65 3.17
N VAL A 192 -8.68 16.34 4.03
CA VAL A 192 -8.36 16.42 5.46
C VAL A 192 -8.52 15.05 6.09
N SER A 193 -7.53 14.63 6.86
CA SER A 193 -7.49 13.33 7.52
C SER A 193 -6.81 13.44 8.88
N SER A 194 -6.93 12.38 9.67
CA SER A 194 -6.23 12.20 10.94
C SER A 194 -6.12 10.72 11.26
N GLU A 195 -5.03 10.31 11.87
CA GLU A 195 -4.93 9.01 12.52
C GLU A 195 -5.16 9.14 14.03
N THR A 196 -6.20 8.48 14.52
CA THR A 196 -6.44 8.30 15.95
C THR A 196 -5.62 7.13 16.46
N THR A 197 -4.51 7.42 17.11
CA THR A 197 -3.47 6.46 17.46
C THR A 197 -3.59 6.06 18.92
N THR A 198 -4.18 4.92 19.21
CA THR A 198 -4.21 4.34 20.56
C THR A 198 -2.95 3.54 20.84
N PHE A 199 -2.60 3.31 22.11
CA PHE A 199 -1.33 2.64 22.42
C PHE A 199 -1.36 1.13 22.26
N ASP A 200 -2.50 0.48 22.49
CA ASP A 200 -2.54 -0.98 22.56
C ASP A 200 -3.85 -1.63 22.06
N TYR A 201 -4.65 -0.95 21.25
CA TYR A 201 -5.77 -1.58 20.57
C TYR A 201 -6.02 -1.07 19.13
N GLY A 202 -4.96 -0.67 18.46
CA GLY A 202 -4.98 -0.34 17.04
C GLY A 202 -5.11 1.16 16.75
N HIS A 203 -4.96 1.49 15.47
CA HIS A 203 -5.03 2.85 14.97
C HIS A 203 -6.19 2.97 13.97
N PHE A 204 -6.77 4.18 13.92
CA PHE A 204 -7.98 4.46 13.15
C PHE A 204 -7.75 5.70 12.31
N ASN A 205 -7.71 5.54 10.99
CA ASN A 205 -7.73 6.68 10.07
C ASN A 205 -9.16 7.09 9.77
N ALA A 206 -9.35 8.40 9.61
CA ALA A 206 -10.54 8.91 8.96
C ALA A 206 -10.17 10.01 7.98
N TRP A 207 -10.85 10.10 6.85
CA TRP A 207 -10.64 11.12 5.85
C TRP A 207 -11.96 11.67 5.29
N GLN A 208 -11.87 12.82 4.62
CA GLN A 208 -12.94 13.76 4.37
C GLN A 208 -13.41 14.49 5.64
N LEU A 209 -12.49 14.74 6.57
CA LEU A 209 -12.79 15.46 7.80
C LEU A 209 -12.89 16.97 7.61
N THR A 210 -13.52 17.63 8.55
CA THR A 210 -13.59 19.10 8.65
C THR A 210 -12.57 19.60 9.67
N ILE A 211 -11.80 20.65 9.36
CA ILE A 211 -10.92 21.30 10.35
C ILE A 211 -11.75 22.17 11.30
N ASP A 212 -11.60 21.95 12.60
CA ASP A 212 -12.05 22.90 13.62
C ASP A 212 -10.93 23.92 13.89
N PRO A 213 -11.10 25.18 13.44
CA PRO A 213 -10.07 26.21 13.60
C PRO A 213 -9.89 26.67 15.07
N ASN A 214 -10.75 26.25 15.98
CA ASN A 214 -10.64 26.56 17.41
C ASN A 214 -9.91 25.46 18.20
N SER A 215 -9.59 24.34 17.57
CA SER A 215 -8.88 23.23 18.17
C SER A 215 -7.43 23.19 17.68
N ILE A 216 -6.48 22.97 18.58
CA ILE A 216 -5.05 22.78 18.23
C ILE A 216 -4.86 21.52 17.39
N SER A 217 -5.63 20.45 17.66
CA SER A 217 -5.62 19.22 16.88
C SER A 217 -6.49 19.27 15.62
N GLY A 218 -7.08 20.43 15.31
CA GLY A 218 -8.02 20.55 14.19
C GLY A 218 -9.35 19.84 14.41
N GLY A 219 -9.65 19.40 15.64
CA GLY A 219 -10.86 18.64 15.97
C GLY A 219 -10.68 17.12 15.91
N SER A 220 -9.45 16.62 15.99
CA SER A 220 -9.18 15.19 16.12
C SER A 220 -9.85 14.59 17.36
N VAL A 221 -10.23 13.31 17.31
CA VAL A 221 -10.87 12.61 18.42
C VAL A 221 -9.91 12.52 19.61
N ASP A 222 -10.31 13.08 20.76
CA ASP A 222 -9.53 13.00 22.00
C ASP A 222 -9.83 11.68 22.73
N TRP A 223 -9.25 10.60 22.24
CA TRP A 223 -9.40 9.26 22.81
C TRP A 223 -8.77 9.11 24.19
N ALA A 224 -7.81 9.98 24.56
CA ALA A 224 -7.10 10.01 25.82
C ALA A 224 -7.57 11.10 26.79
N GLY A 225 -8.63 11.83 26.45
CA GLY A 225 -9.19 12.92 27.24
C GLY A 225 -9.63 12.51 28.65
N PRO A 226 -10.09 13.44 29.48
CA PRO A 226 -10.53 13.13 30.84
C PRO A 226 -11.66 12.10 30.80
N ALA A 227 -11.58 11.11 31.71
CA ALA A 227 -12.60 10.09 31.79
C ALA A 227 -14.00 10.71 31.88
N PRO A 228 -14.99 10.18 31.15
CA PRO A 228 -16.38 10.62 31.29
C PRO A 228 -16.84 10.56 32.74
N PRO A 229 -17.76 11.43 33.19
CA PRO A 229 -18.27 11.42 34.55
C PRO A 229 -18.78 10.04 34.97
N GLY A 230 -18.23 9.51 36.04
CA GLY A 230 -18.58 8.19 36.57
C GLY A 230 -17.66 7.05 36.18
N ARG A 231 -16.64 7.30 35.39
CA ARG A 231 -15.54 6.35 35.08
C ARG A 231 -14.33 6.72 35.95
N ASP A 232 -13.89 5.79 36.77
CA ASP A 232 -12.76 5.97 37.69
C ASP A 232 -11.54 5.27 37.11
N PHE A 233 -10.94 5.86 36.06
CA PHE A 233 -9.69 5.37 35.47
C PHE A 233 -8.48 6.01 36.14
N PRO A 234 -7.34 5.29 36.24
CA PRO A 234 -6.14 5.83 36.84
C PRO A 234 -5.66 7.12 36.15
N ALA A 235 -5.00 7.97 36.91
CA ALA A 235 -4.69 9.38 36.71
C ALA A 235 -3.94 9.76 35.43
N TYR A 236 -3.76 8.86 34.47
CA TYR A 236 -3.03 9.11 33.23
C TYR A 236 -3.92 9.18 31.99
N GLY A 237 -5.24 9.12 32.13
CA GLY A 237 -6.18 9.44 31.05
C GLY A 237 -6.12 8.58 29.79
N TYR A 238 -5.35 7.51 29.78
CA TYR A 238 -5.24 6.64 28.63
C TYR A 238 -6.49 5.77 28.51
N TYR A 239 -7.05 5.67 27.29
CA TYR A 239 -8.16 4.77 26.95
C TYR A 239 -9.52 5.13 27.56
N ASN A 240 -9.90 6.38 27.43
CA ASN A 240 -11.24 6.80 27.85
C ASN A 240 -12.31 6.36 26.87
N LEU A 241 -11.96 6.22 25.58
CA LEU A 241 -12.89 5.81 24.53
C LEU A 241 -12.63 4.36 24.13
N SER A 242 -13.73 3.62 23.94
CA SER A 242 -13.70 2.31 23.30
C SER A 242 -13.54 2.45 21.77
N PRO A 243 -13.18 1.38 21.04
CA PRO A 243 -13.18 1.40 19.57
C PRO A 243 -14.50 1.91 18.98
N ALA A 244 -15.64 1.45 19.50
CA ALA A 244 -16.97 1.92 19.07
C ALA A 244 -17.16 3.44 19.23
N GLU A 245 -16.71 4.00 20.37
CA GLU A 245 -16.80 5.44 20.63
C GLU A 245 -15.84 6.23 19.73
N ILE A 246 -14.66 5.69 19.42
CA ILE A 246 -13.71 6.30 18.48
C ILE A 246 -14.30 6.33 17.08
N ILE A 247 -14.78 5.20 16.59
CA ILE A 247 -15.37 5.07 15.25
C ILE A 247 -16.57 6.00 15.11
N ALA A 248 -17.48 5.99 16.09
CA ALA A 248 -18.63 6.89 16.12
C ALA A 248 -18.21 8.38 16.14
N GLY A 249 -17.17 8.72 16.91
CA GLY A 249 -16.65 10.09 16.98
C GLY A 249 -15.96 10.55 15.69
N LEU A 250 -15.40 9.63 14.91
CA LEU A 250 -14.83 9.92 13.60
C LEU A 250 -15.92 10.14 12.54
N HIS A 251 -17.03 9.37 12.61
CA HIS A 251 -18.20 9.58 11.76
C HIS A 251 -19.05 10.80 12.13
N ASP A 252 -18.95 11.29 13.39
CA ASP A 252 -19.65 12.50 13.83
C ASP A 252 -18.95 13.78 13.33
N ASP A 253 -18.69 13.83 12.04
CA ASP A 253 -18.12 15.00 11.34
C ASP A 253 -19.22 15.69 10.53
N PRO A 254 -19.18 17.04 10.36
CA PRO A 254 -20.14 17.78 9.55
C PRO A 254 -20.20 17.36 8.07
N LYS A 255 -19.18 16.67 7.57
CA LYS A 255 -19.18 16.16 6.20
C LYS A 255 -19.89 14.83 6.08
N ASP A 256 -20.62 14.68 4.99
CA ASP A 256 -21.14 13.38 4.58
C ASP A 256 -20.02 12.50 4.00
N ASN A 257 -20.20 11.18 4.02
CA ASN A 257 -19.28 10.19 3.44
C ASN A 257 -17.85 10.22 4.02
N VAL A 258 -17.70 10.48 5.33
CA VAL A 258 -16.43 10.23 6.01
C VAL A 258 -16.11 8.75 5.95
N VAL A 259 -14.89 8.43 5.53
CA VAL A 259 -14.39 7.05 5.53
C VAL A 259 -13.58 6.81 6.78
N VAL A 260 -13.94 5.79 7.55
CA VAL A 260 -13.19 5.33 8.73
C VAL A 260 -12.51 4.01 8.42
N GLN A 261 -11.20 3.96 8.61
CA GLN A 261 -10.34 2.82 8.27
C GLN A 261 -9.64 2.29 9.53
N ILE A 262 -9.57 0.98 9.66
CA ILE A 262 -8.66 0.32 10.62
C ILE A 262 -7.29 0.16 9.95
N ASN A 263 -6.25 0.77 10.54
CA ASN A 263 -4.89 0.73 10.03
C ASN A 263 -4.15 -0.53 10.46
N HIS A 264 -3.14 -0.96 9.63
CA HIS A 264 -2.26 -2.11 9.92
C HIS A 264 -2.95 -3.15 10.81
N ILE A 265 -3.96 -3.79 10.24
CA ILE A 265 -5.01 -4.54 10.96
C ILE A 265 -4.47 -5.57 11.97
N GLY A 266 -3.25 -6.04 11.82
CA GLY A 266 -2.56 -6.86 12.81
C GLY A 266 -2.44 -6.21 14.19
N SER A 267 -2.41 -4.88 14.28
CA SER A 267 -2.42 -4.15 15.56
C SER A 267 -3.79 -4.08 16.23
N TYR A 268 -4.87 -4.26 15.47
CA TYR A 268 -6.25 -4.32 15.98
C TYR A 268 -6.68 -5.77 16.25
N PHE A 269 -6.53 -6.65 15.25
CA PHE A 269 -6.94 -8.05 15.34
C PHE A 269 -5.92 -8.93 16.09
N GLY A 270 -4.64 -8.58 16.08
CA GLY A 270 -3.58 -9.39 16.67
C GLY A 270 -3.45 -9.26 18.20
N ALA A 271 -2.53 -10.04 18.76
CA ALA A 271 -2.27 -10.14 20.21
C ALA A 271 -1.80 -8.81 20.84
N GLY A 272 -1.08 -7.98 20.10
CA GLY A 272 -0.68 -6.64 20.52
C GLY A 272 -1.86 -5.67 20.68
N GLY A 273 -2.95 -5.91 19.95
CA GLY A 273 -4.19 -5.15 19.97
C GLY A 273 -5.29 -5.78 20.80
N LEU A 274 -6.46 -5.88 20.22
CA LEU A 274 -7.65 -6.44 20.88
C LEU A 274 -7.77 -7.94 20.74
N ALA A 275 -6.86 -8.59 20.01
CA ALA A 275 -6.88 -10.03 19.76
C ALA A 275 -8.28 -10.51 19.32
N ILE A 276 -8.80 -9.93 18.25
CA ILE A 276 -10.13 -10.25 17.75
C ILE A 276 -10.10 -11.63 17.08
N ASP A 277 -10.89 -12.55 17.60
CA ASP A 277 -11.17 -13.83 16.96
C ASP A 277 -12.28 -13.64 15.91
N THR A 278 -11.88 -13.50 14.65
CA THR A 278 -12.78 -13.29 13.52
C THR A 278 -13.50 -14.57 13.08
N GLY A 279 -13.03 -15.73 13.51
CA GLY A 279 -13.71 -17.01 13.28
C GLY A 279 -14.90 -17.23 14.22
N MET A 280 -15.05 -16.45 15.25
CA MET A 280 -16.25 -16.47 16.12
C MET A 280 -17.39 -15.69 15.48
N THR A 281 -18.61 -16.15 15.73
CA THR A 281 -19.84 -15.48 15.27
C THR A 281 -20.67 -15.00 16.46
N PRO A 282 -20.80 -13.70 16.73
CA PRO A 282 -20.07 -12.60 16.09
C PRO A 282 -18.58 -12.57 16.49
N PRO A 283 -17.73 -11.83 15.76
CA PRO A 283 -16.32 -11.66 16.11
C PRO A 283 -16.15 -11.13 17.53
N ARG A 284 -15.10 -11.58 18.22
CA ARG A 284 -14.89 -11.22 19.63
C ARG A 284 -13.45 -10.92 19.96
N SER A 285 -13.27 -9.89 20.80
CA SER A 285 -12.00 -9.67 21.50
C SER A 285 -11.74 -10.79 22.50
N THR A 286 -10.58 -11.41 22.41
CA THR A 286 -10.06 -12.37 23.39
C THR A 286 -9.05 -11.74 24.35
N ALA A 287 -8.69 -10.46 24.13
CA ALA A 287 -7.80 -9.72 25.01
C ALA A 287 -8.40 -9.50 26.40
N ASN A 288 -7.51 -9.35 27.38
CA ASN A 288 -7.90 -8.88 28.70
C ASN A 288 -8.24 -7.37 28.62
N LEU A 289 -9.51 -7.03 28.45
CA LEU A 289 -10.00 -5.66 28.29
C LEU A 289 -9.66 -4.74 29.49
N VAL A 290 -9.58 -5.31 30.70
CA VAL A 290 -9.16 -4.56 31.88
C VAL A 290 -7.67 -4.20 31.81
N ALA A 291 -6.83 -5.12 31.34
CA ALA A 291 -5.41 -4.82 31.08
C ALA A 291 -5.25 -3.78 29.97
N LYS A 292 -6.13 -3.77 28.99
CA LYS A 292 -6.24 -2.73 27.96
C LYS A 292 -6.92 -1.45 28.48
N ARG A 293 -7.25 -1.37 29.78
CA ARG A 293 -7.88 -0.21 30.44
C ARG A 293 -9.24 0.21 29.85
N LEU A 294 -9.89 -0.69 29.16
CA LEU A 294 -11.27 -0.50 28.70
C LEU A 294 -12.25 -0.64 29.87
N ASP A 295 -13.40 0.01 29.77
CA ASP A 295 -14.45 -0.08 30.77
C ASP A 295 -14.79 -1.56 31.05
N PRO A 296 -14.75 -2.03 32.32
CA PRO A 296 -15.08 -3.42 32.66
C PRO A 296 -16.49 -3.86 32.26
N SER A 297 -17.39 -2.92 31.96
CA SER A 297 -18.73 -3.23 31.43
C SER A 297 -18.72 -3.60 29.92
N ILE A 298 -17.63 -3.34 29.19
CA ILE A 298 -17.47 -3.74 27.81
C ILE A 298 -17.26 -5.24 27.78
N VAL A 299 -18.20 -5.96 27.17
CA VAL A 299 -18.16 -7.42 27.05
C VAL A 299 -17.36 -7.86 25.83
N ASN A 300 -17.39 -7.05 24.77
CA ASN A 300 -16.66 -7.25 23.52
C ASN A 300 -16.20 -5.88 23.01
N ALA A 301 -14.92 -5.77 22.69
CA ALA A 301 -14.36 -4.53 22.16
C ALA A 301 -14.36 -4.46 20.62
N PHE A 302 -14.75 -5.55 19.95
CA PHE A 302 -14.95 -5.51 18.50
C PHE A 302 -16.15 -4.64 18.16
N ASP A 303 -15.96 -3.74 17.23
CA ASP A 303 -17.00 -2.92 16.63
C ASP A 303 -16.82 -2.94 15.12
N ASP A 304 -17.90 -3.06 14.38
CA ASP A 304 -17.92 -3.15 12.93
C ASP A 304 -18.41 -1.86 12.24
N GLY A 305 -18.44 -0.74 12.97
CA GLY A 305 -18.84 0.55 12.45
C GLY A 305 -17.84 1.19 11.48
N PHE A 306 -16.63 0.67 11.33
CA PHE A 306 -15.65 1.15 10.34
C PHE A 306 -16.00 0.73 8.91
N ASP A 307 -15.42 1.42 7.92
CA ASP A 307 -15.75 1.22 6.50
C ASP A 307 -14.70 0.40 5.76
N ALA A 308 -13.41 0.62 6.11
CA ALA A 308 -12.29 0.02 5.41
C ALA A 308 -11.31 -0.67 6.36
N LEU A 309 -10.58 -1.64 5.81
CA LEU A 309 -9.49 -2.36 6.45
C LEU A 309 -8.21 -2.18 5.64
N GLU A 310 -7.13 -1.72 6.29
CA GLU A 310 -5.82 -1.72 5.67
C GLU A 310 -5.25 -3.14 5.69
N VAL A 311 -5.67 -3.93 4.70
CA VAL A 311 -5.25 -5.33 4.59
C VAL A 311 -3.81 -5.47 4.14
N TRP A 312 -3.27 -4.47 3.43
CA TRP A 312 -1.88 -4.41 3.01
C TRP A 312 -1.25 -3.05 3.30
N ILE A 313 -0.06 -3.08 3.91
CA ILE A 313 0.69 -1.88 4.29
C ILE A 313 2.14 -1.97 3.83
N GLY A 314 2.64 -0.87 3.26
CA GLY A 314 4.06 -0.66 2.99
C GLY A 314 4.63 -1.46 1.83
N ALA A 315 5.95 -1.35 1.65
CA ALA A 315 6.74 -2.06 0.66
C ALA A 315 7.24 -3.39 1.24
N ASN A 316 6.39 -4.39 1.27
CA ASN A 316 6.71 -5.67 1.87
C ASN A 316 7.40 -6.59 0.86
N GLY A 317 8.49 -7.23 1.28
CA GLY A 317 9.09 -8.34 0.55
C GLY A 317 8.13 -9.54 0.49
N ARG A 318 8.43 -10.49 -0.42
CA ARG A 318 7.60 -11.68 -0.63
C ARG A 318 7.22 -12.37 0.68
N GLY A 319 8.17 -12.58 1.59
CA GLY A 319 7.90 -13.25 2.87
C GLY A 319 6.83 -12.57 3.72
N ALA A 320 6.78 -11.23 3.72
CA ALA A 320 5.76 -10.48 4.44
C ALA A 320 4.42 -10.48 3.69
N ILE A 321 4.41 -10.41 2.35
CA ILE A 321 3.18 -10.56 1.56
C ILE A 321 2.55 -11.93 1.83
N ASP A 322 3.34 -13.00 1.76
CA ASP A 322 2.83 -14.36 1.96
C ASP A 322 2.40 -14.63 3.41
N SER A 323 3.15 -14.15 4.41
CA SER A 323 2.88 -14.47 5.82
C SER A 323 1.93 -13.50 6.53
N GLU A 324 1.97 -12.23 6.20
CA GLU A 324 1.17 -11.20 6.87
C GLU A 324 -0.09 -10.86 6.08
N PHE A 325 0.06 -10.55 4.79
CA PHE A 325 -1.07 -10.15 3.99
C PHE A 325 -1.94 -11.35 3.59
N VAL A 326 -1.42 -12.27 2.77
CA VAL A 326 -2.16 -13.46 2.34
C VAL A 326 -2.37 -14.42 3.51
N GLY A 327 -1.33 -14.62 4.33
CA GLY A 327 -1.34 -15.58 5.43
C GLY A 327 -2.20 -15.21 6.62
N GLN A 328 -2.53 -13.92 6.85
CA GLN A 328 -3.28 -13.50 8.04
C GLN A 328 -4.33 -12.44 7.75
N ASN A 329 -3.96 -11.32 7.13
CA ASN A 329 -4.88 -10.20 7.00
C ASN A 329 -6.08 -10.51 6.08
N MET A 330 -5.85 -11.26 5.00
CA MET A 330 -6.95 -11.77 4.16
C MET A 330 -7.85 -12.74 4.92
N GLY A 331 -7.28 -13.56 5.80
CA GLY A 331 -8.06 -14.51 6.62
C GLY A 331 -9.04 -13.80 7.55
N ASP A 332 -8.59 -12.76 8.24
CA ASP A 332 -9.46 -11.95 9.07
C ASP A 332 -10.54 -11.24 8.23
N TRP A 333 -10.16 -10.66 7.10
CA TRP A 333 -11.09 -10.00 6.18
C TRP A 333 -12.15 -10.96 5.61
N PHE A 334 -11.76 -12.16 5.18
CA PHE A 334 -12.68 -13.17 4.66
C PHE A 334 -13.62 -13.72 5.73
N ASN A 335 -13.14 -13.92 6.96
CA ASN A 335 -14.01 -14.31 8.07
C ASN A 335 -15.09 -13.28 8.38
N LEU A 336 -14.78 -11.98 8.30
CA LEU A 336 -15.77 -10.91 8.44
C LEU A 336 -16.80 -10.99 7.31
N MET A 337 -16.33 -11.11 6.07
CA MET A 337 -17.18 -11.19 4.88
C MET A 337 -18.09 -12.43 4.93
N ASN A 338 -17.59 -13.58 5.37
CA ASN A 338 -18.38 -14.79 5.57
C ASN A 338 -19.48 -14.65 6.64
N GLN A 339 -19.42 -13.61 7.45
CA GLN A 339 -20.45 -13.26 8.45
C GLN A 339 -21.35 -12.10 7.99
N GLY A 340 -21.21 -11.64 6.76
CA GLY A 340 -21.96 -10.49 6.23
C GLY A 340 -21.41 -9.12 6.68
N ILE A 341 -20.25 -9.10 7.33
CA ILE A 341 -19.55 -7.87 7.71
C ILE A 341 -18.63 -7.49 6.54
N VAL A 342 -19.23 -6.89 5.50
CA VAL A 342 -18.50 -6.49 4.29
C VAL A 342 -17.74 -5.20 4.55
N LYS A 343 -16.42 -5.25 4.43
CA LYS A 343 -15.50 -4.11 4.59
C LYS A 343 -14.60 -3.99 3.38
N ILE A 344 -14.24 -2.75 3.04
CA ILE A 344 -13.38 -2.47 1.89
C ILE A 344 -11.92 -2.72 2.26
N GLY A 345 -11.28 -3.63 1.55
CA GLY A 345 -9.84 -3.84 1.67
C GLY A 345 -9.07 -2.74 0.95
N VAL A 346 -8.13 -2.09 1.63
CA VAL A 346 -7.26 -1.05 1.07
C VAL A 346 -5.79 -1.38 1.28
N ALA A 347 -4.95 -0.77 0.45
CA ALA A 347 -3.50 -0.87 0.49
C ALA A 347 -2.89 0.53 0.59
N ASN A 348 -2.01 0.78 1.55
CA ASN A 348 -1.43 2.09 1.79
C ASN A 348 0.04 1.98 2.18
N SER A 349 0.73 3.13 2.27
CA SER A 349 2.16 3.14 2.51
C SER A 349 2.57 3.25 3.98
N ASP A 350 1.82 3.96 4.81
CA ASP A 350 2.23 4.37 6.16
C ASP A 350 3.60 5.07 6.16
N THR A 351 3.79 5.95 5.18
CA THR A 351 5.10 6.55 4.94
C THR A 351 5.42 7.68 5.91
N HIS A 352 6.58 7.57 6.59
CA HIS A 352 7.08 8.55 7.56
C HIS A 352 8.34 9.29 7.06
N ASN A 353 9.00 8.77 6.04
CA ASN A 353 10.26 9.28 5.54
C ASN A 353 10.11 10.00 4.20
N PHE A 354 10.98 10.99 3.94
CA PHE A 354 10.94 11.72 2.67
C PHE A 354 11.51 10.91 1.52
N ARG A 355 12.70 10.39 1.70
CA ARG A 355 13.43 9.67 0.63
C ARG A 355 13.01 8.22 0.48
N PHE A 356 12.48 7.67 1.55
CA PHE A 356 11.77 6.41 1.60
C PHE A 356 10.29 6.66 1.67
N THR A 357 9.71 7.01 0.58
CA THR A 357 8.28 6.86 0.44
C THR A 357 8.03 5.39 0.14
N HIS A 358 7.49 4.68 1.07
CA HIS A 358 7.02 3.32 0.88
C HIS A 358 5.75 3.30 0.02
N THR A 359 5.73 4.07 -1.05
CA THR A 359 4.56 4.18 -1.93
C THR A 359 4.38 2.96 -2.83
N SER A 360 4.91 1.82 -2.45
CA SER A 360 4.68 0.58 -3.19
C SER A 360 3.22 0.14 -3.08
N ALA A 361 2.73 -0.08 -1.87
CA ALA A 361 1.33 -0.39 -1.64
C ALA A 361 0.50 0.89 -1.84
N ARG A 362 -0.51 0.82 -2.67
CA ARG A 362 -1.45 1.90 -2.98
C ARG A 362 -2.83 1.37 -3.28
N THR A 363 -3.82 2.20 -3.05
CA THR A 363 -5.21 1.91 -3.39
C THR A 363 -5.59 2.60 -4.69
N LEU A 364 -6.15 1.85 -5.63
CA LEU A 364 -6.78 2.42 -6.81
C LEU A 364 -8.29 2.46 -6.61
N ILE A 365 -8.89 3.64 -6.76
CA ILE A 365 -10.34 3.82 -6.70
C ILE A 365 -10.85 4.28 -8.05
N ALA A 366 -11.95 3.67 -8.52
CA ALA A 366 -12.63 4.14 -9.71
C ALA A 366 -13.11 5.58 -9.52
N ASN A 367 -12.85 6.43 -10.50
CA ASN A 367 -13.29 7.83 -10.51
C ASN A 367 -14.10 8.12 -11.76
N ALA A 368 -15.29 8.70 -11.58
CA ALA A 368 -16.17 9.09 -12.68
C ALA A 368 -15.72 10.39 -13.39
N THR A 369 -14.79 11.14 -12.83
CA THR A 369 -14.31 12.39 -13.42
C THR A 369 -13.00 12.16 -14.15
N THR A 370 -12.96 12.53 -15.41
CA THR A 370 -11.74 12.53 -16.24
C THR A 370 -10.71 13.52 -15.73
N ASN A 371 -9.44 13.14 -15.80
CA ASN A 371 -8.24 13.91 -15.46
C ASN A 371 -8.27 15.42 -15.76
N PRO A 372 -7.69 16.26 -14.88
CA PRO A 372 -7.26 15.97 -13.52
C PRO A 372 -8.47 15.93 -12.57
N PRO A 373 -8.41 15.19 -11.47
CA PRO A 373 -9.51 15.20 -10.51
C PRO A 373 -9.70 16.62 -10.00
N ASP A 374 -10.92 17.16 -10.12
CA ASP A 374 -11.29 18.39 -9.42
C ASP A 374 -11.16 18.10 -7.92
N VAL A 375 -10.14 18.67 -7.31
CA VAL A 375 -9.68 18.38 -5.94
C VAL A 375 -10.80 18.48 -4.90
N ALA A 376 -11.78 19.34 -5.11
CA ALA A 376 -12.89 19.56 -4.19
C ALA A 376 -14.05 18.56 -4.40
N ALA A 377 -14.36 18.23 -5.66
CA ALA A 377 -15.38 17.24 -6.00
C ALA A 377 -14.82 15.80 -5.99
N GLY A 378 -13.49 15.67 -6.11
CA GLY A 378 -12.80 14.37 -6.22
C GLY A 378 -12.92 13.51 -4.97
N ALA A 379 -12.69 14.04 -3.78
CA ALA A 379 -12.68 13.27 -2.54
C ALA A 379 -14.04 12.66 -2.22
N GLU A 380 -15.15 13.37 -2.43
CA GLU A 380 -16.51 12.85 -2.21
C GLU A 380 -16.85 11.74 -3.21
N ALA A 381 -16.49 11.92 -4.49
CA ALA A 381 -16.70 10.90 -5.51
C ALA A 381 -15.84 9.65 -5.25
N LEU A 382 -14.60 9.84 -4.79
CA LEU A 382 -13.72 8.73 -4.40
C LEU A 382 -14.28 7.94 -3.21
N ALA A 383 -14.78 8.63 -2.18
CA ALA A 383 -15.42 7.97 -1.04
C ALA A 383 -16.67 7.17 -1.48
N ALA A 384 -17.51 7.75 -2.34
CA ALA A 384 -18.68 7.06 -2.87
C ALA A 384 -18.32 5.79 -3.65
N ASN A 385 -17.26 5.83 -4.47
CA ASN A 385 -16.77 4.65 -5.18
C ASN A 385 -16.06 3.65 -4.27
N LEU A 386 -15.42 4.10 -3.18
CA LEU A 386 -14.91 3.22 -2.14
C LEU A 386 -16.05 2.45 -1.49
N PHE A 387 -17.10 3.12 -1.04
CA PHE A 387 -18.30 2.48 -0.48
C PHE A 387 -19.00 1.54 -1.46
N ALA A 388 -18.91 1.83 -2.76
CA ALA A 388 -19.44 0.95 -3.80
C ALA A 388 -18.55 -0.29 -4.10
N GLY A 389 -17.41 -0.46 -3.41
CA GLY A 389 -16.49 -1.58 -3.61
C GLY A 389 -15.63 -1.50 -4.88
N LYS A 390 -15.62 -0.36 -5.58
CA LYS A 390 -14.84 -0.16 -6.82
C LYS A 390 -13.38 0.20 -6.51
N VAL A 391 -12.71 -0.71 -5.82
CA VAL A 391 -11.40 -0.51 -5.20
C VAL A 391 -10.52 -1.72 -5.42
N LEU A 392 -9.24 -1.49 -5.71
CA LEU A 392 -8.21 -2.51 -5.71
C LEU A 392 -6.95 -2.01 -5.00
N GLY A 393 -6.19 -2.93 -4.38
CA GLY A 393 -4.89 -2.66 -3.80
C GLY A 393 -3.79 -3.19 -4.72
N THR A 394 -2.70 -2.42 -4.88
CA THR A 394 -1.60 -2.82 -5.76
C THR A 394 -0.30 -2.10 -5.41
N ASN A 395 0.81 -2.67 -5.88
CA ASN A 395 2.08 -1.96 -5.93
C ASN A 395 2.51 -1.61 -7.38
N ALA A 396 1.94 -2.30 -8.39
CA ALA A 396 2.16 -1.98 -9.80
C ALA A 396 1.07 -2.55 -10.71
N PRO A 397 0.72 -3.85 -10.69
CA PRO A 397 -0.27 -4.42 -11.59
C PRO A 397 -1.65 -3.77 -11.40
N GLN A 398 -2.31 -3.43 -12.48
CA GLN A 398 -3.70 -3.02 -12.47
C GLN A 398 -4.55 -4.27 -12.76
N LEU A 399 -5.18 -4.80 -11.72
CA LEU A 399 -6.00 -6.01 -11.77
C LEU A 399 -7.48 -5.64 -11.87
N LEU A 400 -8.16 -6.19 -12.85
CA LEU A 400 -9.60 -6.06 -13.05
C LEU A 400 -10.23 -7.45 -13.03
N LEU A 401 -11.41 -7.57 -12.46
CA LEU A 401 -12.21 -8.79 -12.52
C LEU A 401 -13.57 -8.49 -13.16
N GLN A 402 -13.99 -9.37 -14.03
CA GLN A 402 -15.34 -9.40 -14.59
C GLN A 402 -15.95 -10.78 -14.37
N ALA A 403 -17.23 -10.79 -14.07
CA ALA A 403 -18.04 -12.00 -14.01
C ALA A 403 -19.19 -11.86 -15.01
N ASP A 404 -19.37 -12.87 -15.85
CA ASP A 404 -20.45 -12.96 -16.82
C ASP A 404 -21.22 -14.26 -16.57
N GLY A 405 -22.56 -14.19 -16.48
CA GLY A 405 -23.45 -15.33 -16.24
C GLY A 405 -24.84 -15.11 -16.77
N GLU A 406 -25.74 -16.08 -16.56
CA GLU A 406 -27.12 -15.99 -16.97
C GLU A 406 -28.05 -15.80 -15.77
N PHE A 407 -29.06 -14.98 -15.95
CA PHE A 407 -30.13 -14.75 -14.99
C PHE A 407 -31.47 -14.68 -15.75
N SER A 408 -32.35 -15.63 -15.48
CA SER A 408 -33.68 -15.76 -16.15
C SER A 408 -33.59 -15.66 -17.68
N GLY A 409 -32.55 -16.24 -18.27
CA GLY A 409 -32.28 -16.20 -19.71
C GLY A 409 -31.69 -14.89 -20.23
N THR A 410 -31.33 -13.98 -19.35
CA THR A 410 -30.67 -12.71 -19.68
C THR A 410 -29.25 -12.72 -19.14
N SER A 411 -28.24 -12.48 -20.00
CA SER A 411 -26.87 -12.33 -19.54
C SER A 411 -26.75 -11.16 -18.59
N GLN A 412 -26.09 -11.39 -17.46
CA GLN A 412 -25.77 -10.42 -16.45
C GLN A 412 -24.25 -10.28 -16.36
N ARG A 413 -23.78 -9.10 -16.01
CA ARG A 413 -22.37 -8.80 -15.86
C ARG A 413 -22.11 -7.97 -14.61
N ALA A 414 -21.02 -8.31 -13.92
CA ALA A 414 -20.45 -7.51 -12.85
C ALA A 414 -18.94 -7.34 -13.04
N GLY A 415 -18.36 -6.29 -12.50
CA GLY A 415 -16.92 -6.07 -12.63
C GLY A 415 -16.38 -4.90 -11.80
N LEU A 416 -15.06 -4.79 -11.80
CA LEU A 416 -14.32 -3.69 -11.16
C LEU A 416 -13.94 -2.59 -12.17
N ARG A 417 -14.85 -2.26 -13.07
CA ARG A 417 -14.73 -1.09 -13.94
C ARG A 417 -15.64 0.02 -13.45
N LEU A 418 -15.37 1.24 -13.92
CA LEU A 418 -16.17 2.40 -13.53
C LEU A 418 -17.66 2.23 -13.80
N GLU A 419 -17.98 1.65 -14.94
CA GLU A 419 -19.36 1.42 -15.44
C GLU A 419 -20.00 0.15 -14.89
N ASP A 420 -19.21 -0.80 -14.41
CA ASP A 420 -19.73 -2.10 -13.95
C ASP A 420 -20.25 -2.04 -12.50
N SER A 421 -21.28 -2.81 -12.19
CA SER A 421 -21.68 -3.12 -10.81
C SER A 421 -20.68 -4.09 -10.19
N VAL A 422 -20.53 -4.10 -8.87
CA VAL A 422 -19.79 -5.13 -8.14
C VAL A 422 -20.67 -6.30 -7.69
N THR A 423 -21.95 -6.29 -8.07
CA THR A 423 -22.91 -7.36 -7.78
C THR A 423 -23.68 -7.71 -9.04
N MET A 424 -23.80 -9.01 -9.33
CA MET A 424 -24.68 -9.56 -10.37
C MET A 424 -25.62 -10.57 -9.77
N SER A 425 -26.78 -10.76 -10.40
CA SER A 425 -27.66 -11.88 -10.11
C SER A 425 -27.47 -13.00 -11.14
N ALA A 426 -27.51 -14.25 -10.70
CA ALA A 426 -27.40 -15.43 -11.54
C ALA A 426 -28.52 -16.43 -11.21
N ASP A 427 -28.93 -17.26 -12.18
CA ASP A 427 -29.86 -18.35 -11.90
C ASP A 427 -29.14 -19.52 -11.19
N SER A 428 -29.81 -20.15 -10.23
CA SER A 428 -29.36 -21.38 -9.60
C SER A 428 -29.01 -22.45 -10.63
N GLY A 429 -27.85 -23.08 -10.51
CA GLY A 429 -27.33 -24.09 -11.43
C GLY A 429 -26.77 -23.52 -12.73
N SER A 430 -26.63 -22.21 -12.87
CA SER A 430 -25.99 -21.61 -14.04
C SER A 430 -24.46 -21.54 -13.89
N ASP A 431 -23.77 -21.47 -15.02
CA ASP A 431 -22.34 -21.26 -15.05
C ASP A 431 -22.04 -19.75 -15.03
N VAL A 432 -20.97 -19.38 -14.30
CA VAL A 432 -20.45 -18.01 -14.27
C VAL A 432 -18.99 -18.01 -14.71
N VAL A 433 -18.70 -17.22 -15.73
CA VAL A 433 -17.34 -17.06 -16.25
C VAL A 433 -16.66 -15.88 -15.56
N LEU A 434 -15.60 -16.14 -14.84
CA LEU A 434 -14.72 -15.15 -14.23
C LEU A 434 -13.56 -14.83 -15.17
N THR A 435 -13.35 -13.55 -15.47
CA THR A 435 -12.24 -13.09 -16.30
C THR A 435 -11.42 -12.08 -15.51
N ALA A 436 -10.25 -12.49 -15.06
CA ALA A 436 -9.25 -11.61 -14.46
C ALA A 436 -8.34 -11.04 -15.55
N SER A 437 -8.25 -9.71 -15.63
CA SER A 437 -7.38 -9.00 -16.57
C SER A 437 -6.34 -8.20 -15.81
N VAL A 438 -5.07 -8.37 -16.16
CA VAL A 438 -3.95 -7.64 -15.56
C VAL A 438 -3.27 -6.81 -16.62
N ILE A 439 -2.99 -5.55 -16.28
CA ILE A 439 -2.12 -4.67 -17.07
C ILE A 439 -0.97 -4.28 -16.16
N THR A 440 0.26 -4.60 -16.55
CA THR A 440 1.46 -4.33 -15.74
C THR A 440 2.61 -3.83 -16.62
N PRO A 441 3.49 -2.92 -16.13
CA PRO A 441 4.68 -2.58 -16.86
C PRO A 441 5.62 -3.81 -16.95
N GLU A 442 6.42 -3.92 -17.99
CA GLU A 442 7.32 -5.07 -18.19
C GLU A 442 8.30 -5.28 -17.02
N TRP A 443 8.64 -4.21 -16.28
CA TRP A 443 9.54 -4.27 -15.13
C TRP A 443 8.87 -4.80 -13.85
N ALA A 444 7.55 -5.05 -13.87
CA ALA A 444 6.77 -5.59 -12.77
C ALA A 444 5.96 -6.82 -13.22
N PRO A 445 6.63 -7.93 -13.60
CA PRO A 445 5.98 -9.09 -14.19
C PRO A 445 5.03 -9.77 -13.22
N VAL A 446 3.93 -10.29 -13.76
CA VAL A 446 2.96 -11.14 -13.08
C VAL A 446 2.94 -12.49 -13.78
N ASP A 447 2.93 -13.57 -13.03
CA ASP A 447 2.94 -14.93 -13.56
C ASP A 447 1.90 -15.86 -12.89
N THR A 448 1.18 -15.34 -11.90
CA THR A 448 0.22 -16.13 -11.12
C THR A 448 -1.01 -15.29 -10.78
N ILE A 449 -2.19 -15.85 -11.04
CA ILE A 449 -3.49 -15.31 -10.62
C ILE A 449 -4.18 -16.35 -9.76
N LYS A 450 -4.66 -15.93 -8.56
CA LYS A 450 -5.34 -16.80 -7.61
C LYS A 450 -6.77 -16.29 -7.37
N PHE A 451 -7.69 -17.22 -7.32
CA PHE A 451 -9.10 -16.97 -7.07
C PHE A 451 -9.48 -17.52 -5.69
N TYR A 452 -10.17 -16.70 -4.91
CA TYR A 452 -10.72 -17.03 -3.60
C TYR A 452 -12.24 -16.88 -3.70
N ILE A 453 -12.95 -18.00 -3.51
CA ILE A 453 -14.40 -18.11 -3.79
C ILE A 453 -15.06 -18.65 -2.55
N ASN A 454 -15.91 -17.85 -1.87
CA ASN A 454 -16.49 -18.23 -0.58
C ASN A 454 -15.46 -18.86 0.35
N ASN A 455 -14.22 -18.34 0.30
CA ASN A 455 -13.06 -18.96 0.95
C ASN A 455 -13.26 -19.02 2.46
N GLN A 456 -12.94 -20.19 3.03
CA GLN A 456 -13.05 -20.48 4.45
C GLN A 456 -11.64 -20.45 5.06
N PRO A 457 -11.24 -19.38 5.75
CA PRO A 457 -9.91 -19.30 6.34
C PRO A 457 -9.65 -20.37 7.39
N GLU A 458 -8.44 -20.92 7.39
CA GLU A 458 -7.98 -21.88 8.39
C GLU A 458 -7.37 -21.18 9.61
N LEU A 459 -7.65 -21.74 10.80
CA LEU A 459 -7.01 -21.27 12.02
C LEU A 459 -5.51 -21.66 12.02
N LEU A 460 -4.62 -20.67 11.88
CA LEU A 460 -3.17 -20.85 11.91
C LEU A 460 -2.62 -20.99 13.33
N THR A 461 -3.16 -20.19 14.24
CA THR A 461 -2.79 -20.22 15.66
C THR A 461 -4.02 -20.04 16.53
N ALA A 462 -4.22 -20.97 17.47
CA ALA A 462 -5.12 -20.81 18.59
C ALA A 462 -4.26 -20.77 19.85
N SER A 463 -3.72 -19.61 20.20
CA SER A 463 -3.03 -19.40 21.45
C SER A 463 -3.84 -18.49 22.35
N ASP A 464 -3.50 -18.43 23.64
CA ASP A 464 -4.10 -17.49 24.60
C ASP A 464 -3.85 -16.02 24.20
N GLU A 465 -3.09 -15.78 23.14
CA GLU A 465 -2.68 -14.44 22.71
C GLU A 465 -3.52 -13.89 21.54
N ALA A 466 -3.85 -14.67 20.52
CA ALA A 466 -4.79 -14.33 19.45
C ALA A 466 -5.09 -15.53 18.54
N ALA A 467 -6.31 -15.64 18.05
CA ALA A 467 -6.63 -16.49 16.91
C ALA A 467 -6.33 -15.73 15.62
N ARG A 468 -5.53 -16.30 14.72
CA ARG A 468 -5.23 -15.75 13.40
C ARG A 468 -5.55 -16.79 12.34
N TYR A 469 -6.04 -16.34 11.22
CA TYR A 469 -6.55 -17.16 10.14
C TYR A 469 -5.78 -16.89 8.86
N GLY A 470 -5.43 -17.98 8.16
CA GLY A 470 -4.81 -17.91 6.84
C GLY A 470 -5.76 -18.41 5.75
N VAL A 471 -5.45 -18.07 4.52
CA VAL A 471 -6.22 -18.46 3.34
C VAL A 471 -5.37 -19.31 2.40
N CYS A 472 -6.02 -20.18 1.65
CA CYS A 472 -5.45 -20.81 0.45
C CYS A 472 -6.36 -20.51 -0.74
N ALA A 473 -5.79 -20.41 -1.93
CA ALA A 473 -6.58 -20.17 -3.13
C ALA A 473 -7.49 -21.38 -3.44
N ASN A 474 -8.73 -21.10 -3.86
CA ASN A 474 -9.62 -22.13 -4.39
C ASN A 474 -9.20 -22.55 -5.80
N ALA A 475 -8.68 -21.61 -6.59
CA ALA A 475 -8.10 -21.87 -7.91
C ALA A 475 -6.86 -21.01 -8.15
N GLN A 476 -5.95 -21.53 -8.96
CA GLN A 476 -4.75 -20.82 -9.42
C GLN A 476 -4.59 -21.05 -10.93
N ILE A 477 -4.30 -19.98 -11.66
CA ILE A 477 -3.91 -20.02 -13.06
C ILE A 477 -2.55 -19.34 -13.17
N SER A 478 -1.57 -20.06 -13.69
CA SER A 478 -0.19 -19.60 -13.84
C SER A 478 0.18 -19.42 -15.30
N ALA A 479 1.26 -18.71 -15.55
CA ALA A 479 1.77 -18.50 -16.89
C ALA A 479 1.99 -19.83 -17.63
N GLY A 480 1.32 -20.00 -18.77
CA GLY A 480 1.36 -21.21 -19.58
C GLY A 480 0.26 -22.25 -19.28
N ASP A 481 -0.58 -22.04 -18.27
CA ASP A 481 -1.75 -22.90 -18.00
C ASP A 481 -2.88 -22.67 -19.01
N GLU A 482 -3.83 -23.60 -19.08
CA GLU A 482 -5.08 -23.38 -19.79
C GLU A 482 -5.85 -22.21 -19.17
N GLY A 483 -6.38 -21.33 -20.01
CA GLY A 483 -7.06 -20.11 -19.56
C GLY A 483 -6.13 -18.91 -19.34
N TRP A 484 -4.81 -19.06 -19.48
CA TRP A 484 -3.86 -17.94 -19.45
C TRP A 484 -3.57 -17.44 -20.84
N GLU A 485 -3.76 -16.16 -21.05
CA GLU A 485 -3.34 -15.44 -22.27
C GLU A 485 -2.48 -14.24 -21.87
N GLU A 486 -1.36 -14.05 -22.59
CA GLU A 486 -0.41 -12.97 -22.33
C GLU A 486 0.01 -12.30 -23.62
N ILE A 487 0.05 -10.97 -23.61
CA ILE A 487 0.43 -10.14 -24.76
C ILE A 487 1.37 -9.03 -24.29
N GLU A 488 2.55 -8.95 -24.90
CA GLU A 488 3.39 -7.76 -24.77
C GLU A 488 2.88 -6.65 -25.71
N VAL A 489 2.66 -5.47 -25.14
CA VAL A 489 2.22 -4.28 -25.88
C VAL A 489 3.34 -3.25 -25.83
N VAL A 490 3.98 -3.03 -26.98
CA VAL A 490 5.04 -2.04 -27.15
C VAL A 490 4.41 -0.66 -27.31
N ILE A 491 4.62 0.23 -26.34
CA ILE A 491 4.14 1.61 -26.37
C ILE A 491 5.13 2.51 -27.10
N ASN A 492 6.42 2.40 -26.75
CA ASN A 492 7.48 3.13 -27.43
C ASN A 492 8.80 2.33 -27.43
N ALA A 493 9.11 1.70 -28.54
CA ALA A 493 10.33 0.88 -28.69
C ALA A 493 11.65 1.69 -28.63
N SER A 494 11.60 3.02 -28.67
CA SER A 494 12.81 3.88 -28.57
C SER A 494 13.16 4.23 -27.13
N VAL A 495 12.24 4.03 -26.18
CA VAL A 495 12.43 4.28 -24.75
C VAL A 495 12.70 2.96 -24.05
N GLN A 496 13.68 2.95 -23.16
CA GLN A 496 14.00 1.77 -22.36
C GLN A 496 12.80 1.38 -21.49
N GLY A 497 12.46 0.08 -21.49
CA GLY A 497 11.29 -0.38 -20.73
C GLY A 497 9.97 0.14 -21.29
N GLY A 498 9.91 0.45 -22.58
CA GLY A 498 8.76 1.07 -23.24
C GLY A 498 7.62 0.10 -23.58
N SER A 499 7.49 -1.01 -22.87
CA SER A 499 6.45 -2.03 -23.04
C SER A 499 5.65 -2.26 -21.77
N ARG A 500 4.44 -2.77 -21.94
CA ARG A 500 3.61 -3.33 -20.88
C ARG A 500 3.18 -4.74 -21.23
N ILE A 501 2.79 -5.50 -20.23
CA ILE A 501 2.22 -6.84 -20.38
C ILE A 501 0.74 -6.77 -20.06
N GLU A 502 -0.07 -7.35 -20.93
CA GLU A 502 -1.51 -7.56 -20.72
C GLU A 502 -1.77 -9.06 -20.56
N ILE A 503 -2.40 -9.44 -19.46
CA ILE A 503 -2.69 -10.83 -19.12
C ILE A 503 -4.19 -10.98 -18.96
N THR A 504 -4.73 -12.11 -19.43
CA THR A 504 -6.10 -12.52 -19.16
C THR A 504 -6.09 -13.95 -18.63
N ALA A 505 -6.74 -14.15 -17.48
CA ALA A 505 -6.97 -15.48 -16.91
C ALA A 505 -8.47 -15.72 -16.74
N THR A 506 -8.96 -16.85 -17.25
CA THR A 506 -10.38 -17.18 -17.28
C THR A 506 -10.65 -18.45 -16.49
N LEU A 507 -11.61 -18.38 -15.56
CA LEU A 507 -12.09 -19.48 -14.75
C LEU A 507 -13.62 -19.58 -14.89
N THR A 508 -14.15 -20.78 -15.09
CA THR A 508 -15.59 -21.01 -15.07
C THR A 508 -15.99 -21.64 -13.75
N LEU A 509 -16.96 -21.03 -13.08
CA LEU A 509 -17.66 -21.62 -11.95
C LEU A 509 -18.86 -22.39 -12.51
N GLU A 510 -18.84 -23.71 -12.43
CA GLU A 510 -19.89 -24.55 -12.99
C GLU A 510 -21.05 -24.73 -11.99
N GLY A 511 -22.28 -24.47 -12.45
CA GLY A 511 -23.51 -24.82 -11.76
C GLY A 511 -23.62 -24.23 -10.35
N ILE A 512 -23.42 -22.93 -10.16
CA ILE A 512 -23.51 -22.31 -8.84
C ILE A 512 -24.93 -22.33 -8.30
N ASP A 513 -25.07 -22.79 -7.06
CA ASP A 513 -26.38 -22.92 -6.39
C ASP A 513 -26.54 -21.96 -5.19
N ASP A 514 -25.46 -21.42 -4.67
CA ASP A 514 -25.45 -20.56 -3.50
C ASP A 514 -24.81 -19.19 -3.81
N ASP A 515 -25.23 -18.17 -3.08
CA ASP A 515 -24.64 -16.84 -3.11
C ASP A 515 -23.14 -16.89 -2.90
N THR A 516 -22.43 -16.16 -3.74
CA THR A 516 -20.98 -16.30 -3.84
C THR A 516 -20.29 -14.93 -3.83
N TRP A 517 -19.16 -14.84 -3.14
CA TRP A 517 -18.22 -13.75 -3.29
C TRP A 517 -16.90 -14.25 -3.89
N VAL A 518 -16.27 -13.39 -4.68
CA VAL A 518 -15.01 -13.70 -5.34
C VAL A 518 -14.01 -12.58 -5.08
N VAL A 519 -12.82 -12.94 -4.57
CA VAL A 519 -11.63 -12.08 -4.49
C VAL A 519 -10.54 -12.70 -5.36
N VAL A 520 -9.77 -11.86 -6.05
CA VAL A 520 -8.68 -12.32 -6.91
C VAL A 520 -7.41 -11.59 -6.54
N THR A 521 -6.27 -12.30 -6.56
CA THR A 521 -4.94 -11.72 -6.45
C THR A 521 -4.12 -12.01 -7.70
N ALA A 522 -3.23 -11.11 -8.04
CA ALA A 522 -2.23 -11.29 -9.09
C ALA A 522 -0.84 -11.06 -8.51
N SER A 523 0.12 -11.93 -8.79
CA SER A 523 1.47 -11.84 -8.24
C SER A 523 2.54 -12.32 -9.23
N GLY A 524 3.76 -11.79 -9.07
CA GLY A 524 4.96 -12.37 -9.64
C GLY A 524 5.58 -13.37 -8.66
N THR A 525 5.95 -14.58 -9.12
CA THR A 525 6.50 -15.64 -8.26
C THR A 525 8.01 -15.60 -8.15
N ASP A 526 8.71 -15.18 -9.17
CA ASP A 526 10.17 -15.14 -9.15
C ASP A 526 10.68 -13.78 -8.70
N GLY A 527 11.39 -13.76 -7.60
CA GLY A 527 11.99 -12.66 -6.85
C GLY A 527 12.51 -11.43 -7.59
N VAL A 528 11.77 -10.96 -8.57
CA VAL A 528 12.04 -9.72 -9.28
C VAL A 528 11.74 -8.58 -8.33
N SER A 529 12.78 -7.87 -7.93
CA SER A 529 12.61 -6.65 -7.16
C SER A 529 12.25 -5.50 -8.08
N PHE A 530 11.34 -4.68 -7.60
CA PHE A 530 11.05 -3.42 -8.26
C PHE A 530 12.22 -2.46 -8.08
N PRO A 531 12.84 -1.98 -9.15
CA PRO A 531 13.87 -0.96 -9.04
C PRO A 531 13.31 0.40 -8.59
N LEU A 532 11.97 0.50 -8.47
CA LEU A 532 11.27 1.72 -8.09
C LEU A 532 11.32 2.04 -6.62
N PHE A 533 11.39 0.99 -5.82
CA PHE A 533 11.38 1.17 -4.38
C PHE A 533 12.81 1.16 -3.93
N PRO A 534 13.10 1.91 -2.85
CA PRO A 534 14.36 1.66 -2.20
C PRO A 534 14.35 0.16 -2.01
N VAL A 535 15.11 -0.50 -2.86
CA VAL A 535 15.37 -1.91 -2.72
C VAL A 535 15.82 -2.05 -1.29
N TYR A 536 14.97 -2.62 -0.44
CA TYR A 536 15.41 -2.92 0.89
C TYR A 536 16.51 -3.95 0.76
N PRO A 537 17.76 -3.55 0.82
CA PRO A 537 18.86 -4.50 0.81
C PRO A 537 18.99 -5.19 2.16
N ALA A 538 17.91 -5.25 2.94
CA ALA A 538 17.90 -6.02 4.17
C ALA A 538 18.30 -7.48 3.93
N SER A 539 18.16 -7.94 2.71
CA SER A 539 18.59 -9.26 2.26
C SER A 539 19.92 -9.30 1.55
N LEU A 540 20.39 -8.19 1.04
CA LEU A 540 21.78 -8.15 0.64
C LEU A 540 22.55 -8.38 1.94
N ASN A 541 22.98 -9.60 2.12
CA ASN A 541 23.95 -9.92 3.12
C ASN A 541 24.99 -8.82 3.02
N ARG A 542 25.19 -8.05 4.06
CA ARG A 542 26.21 -7.02 4.18
C ARG A 542 27.57 -7.67 4.18
N ASP A 543 27.72 -8.58 3.30
CA ASP A 543 28.88 -9.32 3.00
C ASP A 543 29.81 -8.38 2.23
N SER A 544 31.05 -8.32 2.64
CA SER A 544 32.09 -7.57 1.95
C SER A 544 32.31 -8.00 0.49
N ASN A 545 31.62 -9.01 0.02
CA ASN A 545 31.70 -9.55 -1.33
C ASN A 545 30.50 -9.13 -2.22
N SER A 546 29.47 -8.47 -1.70
CA SER A 546 28.35 -7.98 -2.50
C SER A 546 28.85 -6.96 -3.53
N THR A 547 28.41 -7.10 -4.76
CA THR A 547 28.82 -6.27 -5.89
C THR A 547 27.70 -5.33 -6.32
N LEU A 548 27.99 -4.37 -7.19
CA LEU A 548 26.96 -3.56 -7.82
C LEU A 548 25.99 -4.42 -8.65
N GLU A 549 26.47 -5.49 -9.27
CA GLU A 549 25.66 -6.44 -10.01
C GLU A 549 24.66 -7.12 -9.09
N ASP A 550 25.06 -7.57 -7.90
CA ASP A 550 24.15 -8.17 -6.89
C ASP A 550 23.06 -7.18 -6.43
N LEU A 551 23.33 -5.89 -6.49
CA LEU A 551 22.35 -4.84 -6.15
C LEU A 551 21.36 -4.53 -7.28
N THR A 552 21.74 -4.81 -8.51
CA THR A 552 21.05 -4.28 -9.71
C THR A 552 20.53 -5.35 -10.65
N ASP A 553 20.83 -6.62 -10.39
CA ASP A 553 20.37 -7.75 -11.21
C ASP A 553 18.85 -8.02 -11.09
N GLY A 554 18.20 -7.35 -10.14
CA GLY A 554 16.78 -7.52 -9.88
C GLY A 554 16.43 -8.77 -9.09
N ASN A 555 17.40 -9.61 -8.75
CA ASN A 555 17.19 -10.86 -8.02
C ASN A 555 17.62 -10.70 -6.55
N LEU A 556 16.76 -10.15 -5.74
CA LEU A 556 16.98 -10.02 -4.29
C LEU A 556 16.53 -11.25 -3.49
N GLY A 557 16.25 -12.36 -4.15
CA GLY A 557 15.79 -13.58 -3.50
C GLY A 557 14.43 -13.40 -2.80
N GLU A 558 14.26 -14.09 -1.68
CA GLU A 558 12.99 -14.10 -0.93
C GLU A 558 12.58 -12.74 -0.34
N SER A 559 13.48 -11.77 -0.32
CA SER A 559 13.24 -10.44 0.22
C SER A 559 12.95 -9.37 -0.85
N GLY A 560 12.99 -9.74 -2.13
CA GLY A 560 12.49 -8.88 -3.21
C GLY A 560 11.02 -8.53 -3.00
N VAL A 561 10.61 -7.34 -3.42
CA VAL A 561 9.20 -6.94 -3.43
C VAL A 561 8.59 -7.42 -4.75
N PRO A 562 7.73 -8.46 -4.77
CA PRO A 562 7.11 -8.92 -5.99
C PRO A 562 6.05 -7.95 -6.49
N ALA A 563 5.71 -8.04 -7.77
CA ALA A 563 4.48 -7.48 -8.28
C ALA A 563 3.30 -8.12 -7.54
N PHE A 564 2.38 -7.31 -7.01
CA PHE A 564 1.22 -7.81 -6.31
C PHE A 564 0.02 -6.89 -6.45
N ALA A 565 -1.16 -7.48 -6.66
CA ALA A 565 -2.43 -6.78 -6.63
C ALA A 565 -3.52 -7.68 -6.05
N PHE A 566 -4.53 -7.06 -5.44
CA PHE A 566 -5.77 -7.73 -5.05
C PHE A 566 -6.97 -6.84 -5.36
N ILE A 567 -8.12 -7.45 -5.58
CA ILE A 567 -9.40 -6.76 -5.75
C ILE A 567 -10.26 -6.85 -4.50
N ASN A 568 -11.19 -5.90 -4.36
CA ASN A 568 -12.30 -6.06 -3.44
C ASN A 568 -13.31 -7.08 -3.97
N PRO A 569 -14.17 -7.66 -3.10
CA PRO A 569 -15.04 -8.76 -3.48
C PRO A 569 -16.03 -8.38 -4.58
N LEU A 570 -16.18 -9.29 -5.52
CA LEU A 570 -17.28 -9.34 -6.46
C LEU A 570 -18.35 -10.27 -5.91
N PHE A 571 -19.61 -9.87 -5.96
CA PHE A 571 -20.72 -10.63 -5.41
C PHE A 571 -21.58 -11.21 -6.53
N ILE A 572 -21.99 -12.46 -6.35
CA ILE A 572 -22.95 -13.17 -7.21
C ILE A 572 -24.13 -13.54 -6.32
N ASP A 573 -25.28 -12.94 -6.59
CA ASP A 573 -26.53 -13.14 -5.91
C ASP A 573 -27.33 -14.17 -6.74
N VAL A 574 -27.41 -15.39 -6.24
CA VAL A 574 -28.12 -16.50 -6.89
C VAL A 574 -29.57 -16.38 -6.51
N ASP A 575 -30.44 -16.27 -7.49
CA ASP A 575 -31.89 -16.04 -7.40
C ASP A 575 -32.37 -14.57 -7.34
N GLY A 576 -31.50 -13.61 -7.09
CA GLY A 576 -31.80 -12.17 -7.18
C GLY A 576 -32.60 -11.61 -6.01
N ASP A 577 -32.52 -12.27 -4.84
CA ASP A 577 -33.20 -11.82 -3.62
C ASP A 577 -32.31 -10.97 -2.71
N GLY A 578 -31.04 -10.81 -3.07
CA GLY A 578 -29.99 -10.07 -2.37
C GLY A 578 -28.93 -11.01 -1.81
N TRP A 579 -27.66 -10.69 -2.10
CA TRP A 579 -26.53 -11.51 -1.66
C TRP A 579 -26.53 -11.77 -0.15
N THR A 580 -26.39 -13.02 0.25
CA THR A 580 -26.30 -13.49 1.62
C THR A 580 -24.94 -14.11 1.91
N ALA A 581 -24.43 -13.90 3.12
CA ALA A 581 -23.13 -14.41 3.50
C ALA A 581 -23.14 -15.93 3.72
N PRO A 582 -22.11 -16.67 3.26
CA PRO A 582 -22.07 -18.14 3.36
C PRO A 582 -21.95 -18.66 4.80
N GLY A 583 -21.59 -17.82 5.75
CA GLY A 583 -21.30 -18.22 7.12
C GLY A 583 -19.86 -18.70 7.31
N VAL A 584 -19.40 -18.72 8.56
CA VAL A 584 -18.09 -19.25 8.93
C VAL A 584 -18.23 -20.74 9.23
N ALA A 585 -17.68 -21.59 8.39
CA ALA A 585 -17.58 -23.02 8.62
C ALA A 585 -16.13 -23.44 8.90
N ASN A 586 -15.93 -24.54 9.66
CA ASN A 586 -14.61 -25.12 9.88
C ASN A 586 -14.17 -25.93 8.64
N ALA A 587 -14.00 -25.27 7.51
CA ALA A 587 -13.49 -25.92 6.31
C ALA A 587 -11.98 -25.94 6.32
N SER A 588 -11.39 -27.03 5.88
CA SER A 588 -9.96 -27.10 5.58
C SER A 588 -9.68 -26.38 4.27
N CYS A 589 -8.49 -25.80 4.14
CA CYS A 589 -7.92 -25.34 2.88
C CYS A 589 -7.70 -26.53 1.92
N SER A 590 -8.75 -27.11 1.38
CA SER A 590 -8.65 -28.20 0.42
C SER A 590 -8.94 -27.71 -0.98
N GLU A 591 -8.14 -28.14 -1.95
CA GLU A 591 -8.34 -27.89 -3.38
C GLU A 591 -9.62 -28.58 -3.93
N GLU A 592 -10.46 -29.15 -3.09
CA GLU A 592 -11.61 -29.99 -3.47
C GLU A 592 -12.89 -29.20 -3.84
N LEU A 593 -12.83 -27.89 -4.03
CA LEU A 593 -14.00 -27.06 -4.37
C LEU A 593 -14.01 -26.58 -5.84
N LEU A 594 -13.33 -27.30 -6.73
CA LEU A 594 -13.42 -27.05 -8.18
C LEU A 594 -13.91 -28.28 -8.92
#